data_fbbc7e1e307a8bd436c64c26924d31de
#
_entry.id   fbbc7e1e307a8bd436c64c26924d31de
#
_cell.length_a   1.000
_cell.length_b   1.000
_cell.length_c   1.000
_cell.angle_alpha   90.00
_cell.angle_beta   90.00
_cell.angle_gamma   90.00
#
_symmetry.space_group_name_H-M   'P 1'
#
loop_
_entity.id
_entity.type
_entity.pdbx_description
1 polymer ?
#
loop_
_entity_poly.entity_id
_entity_poly.type
_entity_poly.pdbx_seq_one_letter_code
_entity_poly.pdbx_strand_id
1 'polypeptide(L)'
;MGKNMKLYHCADARSLRPLWALEEMGLDYELINMQFPPRATYPGYLDLNPLGTVPTFTDGDLVMTESSGICQYLEDMYGPTSIGVAKDHPAYGEYLNWLYRSDATLTFPQTLVLRYTRLEPEERRIPQVVEDYSIWYLSRLRSVEMALEGKEFLCADKLTVADIAVGCEVCLGVSRGEDAGARPN
;
A
#
# COMPACT_ATOMS: atom_id res chain seq x y z
N MET A 1 27.02 -1.95 11.88
CA MET A 1 26.01 -1.99 12.96
C MET A 1 24.72 -2.49 12.31
N GLY A 2 24.28 -3.69 12.63
CA GLY A 2 23.02 -4.23 12.11
C GLY A 2 21.89 -3.34 12.61
N LYS A 3 21.24 -2.64 11.69
CA LYS A 3 20.07 -1.82 12.01
C LYS A 3 18.93 -2.77 12.36
N ASN A 4 18.28 -2.53 13.48
CA ASN A 4 17.20 -3.38 13.99
C ASN A 4 15.88 -2.94 13.37
N MET A 5 15.74 -3.15 12.05
CA MET A 5 14.50 -2.88 11.34
C MET A 5 13.47 -3.99 11.62
N LYS A 6 12.23 -3.60 11.89
CA LYS A 6 11.13 -4.53 12.06
C LYS A 6 9.93 -4.06 11.24
N LEU A 7 9.28 -5.01 10.59
CA LEU A 7 8.02 -4.77 9.89
C LEU A 7 6.91 -5.62 10.52
N TYR A 8 5.90 -4.95 11.05
CA TYR A 8 4.66 -5.58 11.53
C TYR A 8 3.68 -5.69 10.38
N HIS A 9 3.33 -6.92 10.04
CA HIS A 9 2.59 -7.27 8.84
C HIS A 9 1.35 -8.12 9.15
N CYS A 10 0.29 -7.90 8.38
CA CYS A 10 -0.84 -8.82 8.25
C CYS A 10 -1.04 -9.18 6.78
N ALA A 11 -1.45 -10.41 6.50
CA ALA A 11 -1.87 -10.80 5.15
C ALA A 11 -3.02 -9.92 4.64
N ASP A 12 -3.13 -9.75 3.34
CA ASP A 12 -4.16 -8.96 2.65
C ASP A 12 -4.29 -7.50 3.17
N ALA A 13 -3.16 -6.92 3.56
CA ALA A 13 -3.08 -5.56 4.07
C ALA A 13 -1.97 -4.73 3.38
N ARG A 14 -2.07 -3.41 3.51
CA ARG A 14 -1.11 -2.48 2.90
C ARG A 14 0.33 -2.58 3.40
N SER A 15 0.55 -3.36 4.45
CA SER A 15 1.90 -3.76 4.88
C SER A 15 2.65 -4.61 3.84
N LEU A 16 1.97 -5.08 2.79
CA LEU A 16 2.60 -5.72 1.64
C LEU A 16 3.53 -4.74 0.88
N ARG A 17 3.21 -3.45 0.83
CA ARG A 17 4.05 -2.45 0.15
C ARG A 17 5.47 -2.37 0.72
N PRO A 18 5.66 -2.05 2.01
CA PRO A 18 7.00 -2.02 2.58
C PRO A 18 7.65 -3.40 2.65
N LEU A 19 6.87 -4.49 2.76
CA LEU A 19 7.41 -5.84 2.67
C LEU A 19 8.06 -6.08 1.31
N TRP A 20 7.34 -5.79 0.23
CA TRP A 20 7.87 -5.93 -1.13
C TRP A 20 9.07 -5.02 -1.38
N ALA A 21 9.03 -3.76 -0.93
CA ALA A 21 10.15 -2.85 -1.07
C ALA A 21 11.41 -3.35 -0.33
N LEU A 22 11.28 -3.87 0.89
CA LEU A 22 12.38 -4.45 1.67
C LEU A 22 13.03 -5.65 0.94
N GLU A 23 12.20 -6.54 0.37
CA GLU A 23 12.67 -7.70 -0.39
C GLU A 23 13.40 -7.27 -1.69
N GLU A 24 12.84 -6.35 -2.46
CA GLU A 24 13.47 -5.83 -3.69
C GLU A 24 14.80 -5.10 -3.41
N MET A 25 14.91 -4.47 -2.25
CA MET A 25 16.14 -3.79 -1.82
C MET A 25 17.15 -4.74 -1.18
N GLY A 26 16.78 -5.98 -0.87
CA GLY A 26 17.62 -6.96 -0.18
C GLY A 26 18.06 -6.50 1.21
N LEU A 27 17.20 -5.80 1.93
CA LEU A 27 17.50 -5.27 3.27
C LEU A 27 17.20 -6.31 4.34
N ASP A 28 18.09 -6.39 5.34
CA ASP A 28 17.87 -7.24 6.52
C ASP A 28 16.86 -6.60 7.47
N TYR A 29 15.80 -7.31 7.82
CA TYR A 29 14.77 -6.88 8.75
C TYR A 29 14.12 -8.06 9.47
N GLU A 30 13.45 -7.80 10.59
CA GLU A 30 12.61 -8.76 11.28
C GLU A 30 11.15 -8.62 10.83
N LEU A 31 10.58 -9.69 10.23
CA LEU A 31 9.17 -9.73 9.87
C LEU A 31 8.32 -10.26 11.02
N ILE A 32 7.41 -9.46 11.54
CA ILE A 32 6.46 -9.84 12.59
C ILE A 32 5.08 -10.03 11.95
N ASN A 33 4.76 -11.30 11.66
CA ASN A 33 3.46 -11.67 11.12
C ASN A 33 2.39 -11.68 12.22
N MET A 34 1.31 -10.96 11.99
CA MET A 34 0.18 -10.85 12.91
C MET A 34 -1.13 -11.23 12.22
N GLN A 35 -2.13 -11.58 13.01
CA GLN A 35 -3.50 -11.75 12.52
C GLN A 35 -4.22 -10.40 12.50
N PHE A 36 -5.09 -10.20 11.52
CA PHE A 36 -5.93 -9.00 11.45
C PHE A 36 -7.22 -9.18 12.28
N PRO A 37 -7.67 -8.18 13.05
CA PRO A 37 -7.05 -6.86 13.26
C PRO A 37 -5.97 -6.91 14.37
N PRO A 38 -4.77 -6.35 14.12
CA PRO A 38 -3.61 -6.50 15.02
C PRO A 38 -3.84 -5.95 16.43
N ARG A 39 -4.64 -4.88 16.55
CA ARG A 39 -5.00 -4.29 17.86
C ARG A 39 -5.76 -5.26 18.80
N ALA A 40 -6.39 -6.29 18.24
CA ALA A 40 -7.12 -7.29 19.02
C ALA A 40 -6.35 -8.59 19.22
N THR A 41 -5.35 -8.86 18.39
CA THR A 41 -4.66 -10.16 18.32
C THR A 41 -3.22 -10.11 18.77
N TYR A 42 -2.60 -8.93 18.82
CA TYR A 42 -1.21 -8.76 19.25
C TYR A 42 -1.14 -7.92 20.54
N PRO A 43 -0.77 -8.53 21.70
CA PRO A 43 -0.69 -7.83 22.97
C PRO A 43 0.30 -6.65 22.94
N GLY A 44 -0.11 -5.49 23.45
CA GLY A 44 0.74 -4.29 23.49
C GLY A 44 0.89 -3.56 22.16
N TYR A 45 0.17 -3.99 21.09
CA TYR A 45 0.32 -3.35 19.79
C TYR A 45 -0.07 -1.86 19.77
N LEU A 46 -1.08 -1.49 20.56
CA LEU A 46 -1.53 -0.09 20.66
C LEU A 46 -0.51 0.83 21.33
N ASP A 47 0.40 0.30 22.14
CA ASP A 47 1.50 1.08 22.73
C ASP A 47 2.55 1.43 21.66
N LEU A 48 2.72 0.56 20.66
CA LEU A 48 3.60 0.77 19.53
C LEU A 48 2.95 1.65 18.44
N ASN A 49 1.70 1.34 18.10
CA ASN A 49 0.92 2.05 17.09
C ASN A 49 -0.49 2.35 17.61
N PRO A 50 -0.73 3.57 18.11
CA PRO A 50 -2.04 3.96 18.65
C PRO A 50 -3.20 3.91 17.64
N LEU A 51 -2.92 3.92 16.32
CA LEU A 51 -3.93 3.73 15.28
C LEU A 51 -4.44 2.28 15.21
N GLY A 52 -3.65 1.31 15.71
CA GLY A 52 -3.99 -0.11 15.67
C GLY A 52 -4.10 -0.68 14.26
N THR A 53 -3.40 -0.08 13.30
CA THR A 53 -3.39 -0.44 11.87
C THR A 53 -2.07 -1.09 11.47
N VAL A 54 -1.98 -1.66 10.27
CA VAL A 54 -0.74 -2.10 9.63
C VAL A 54 -0.56 -1.38 8.30
N PRO A 55 0.72 -1.14 7.88
CA PRO A 55 1.97 -1.53 8.54
C PRO A 55 2.27 -0.74 9.80
N THR A 56 3.14 -1.27 10.63
CA THR A 56 4.04 -0.51 11.49
C THR A 56 5.46 -0.94 11.14
N PHE A 57 6.33 0.02 10.94
CA PHE A 57 7.75 -0.20 10.65
C PHE A 57 8.58 0.50 11.70
N THR A 58 9.64 -0.15 12.18
CA THR A 58 10.60 0.47 13.10
C THR A 58 12.01 0.40 12.55
N ASP A 59 12.78 1.46 12.77
CA ASP A 59 14.22 1.51 12.49
C ASP A 59 14.92 2.21 13.67
N GLY A 60 15.45 1.40 14.62
CA GLY A 60 15.87 1.91 15.91
C GLY A 60 14.69 2.50 16.68
N ASP A 61 14.77 3.79 17.06
CA ASP A 61 13.72 4.51 17.78
C ASP A 61 12.64 5.10 16.87
N LEU A 62 12.84 5.07 15.54
CA LEU A 62 11.84 5.54 14.59
C LEU A 62 10.68 4.56 14.49
N VAL A 63 9.45 5.07 14.51
CA VAL A 63 8.22 4.32 14.24
C VAL A 63 7.47 5.00 13.10
N MET A 64 7.11 4.24 12.07
CA MET A 64 6.33 4.71 10.92
C MET A 64 5.13 3.82 10.67
N THR A 65 4.01 4.41 10.21
CA THR A 65 2.74 3.70 10.00
C THR A 65 2.18 3.84 8.58
N GLU A 66 2.67 4.80 7.80
CA GLU A 66 2.19 5.05 6.44
C GLU A 66 2.99 4.23 5.42
N SER A 67 2.34 3.30 4.73
CA SER A 67 3.00 2.31 3.88
C SER A 67 3.83 2.91 2.75
N SER A 68 3.31 3.91 2.04
CA SER A 68 4.04 4.62 0.97
C SER A 68 5.17 5.47 1.52
N GLY A 69 4.96 6.09 2.69
CA GLY A 69 6.00 6.84 3.40
C GLY A 69 7.15 5.95 3.87
N ILE A 70 6.85 4.73 4.33
CA ILE A 70 7.88 3.74 4.69
C ILE A 70 8.70 3.37 3.45
N CYS A 71 8.06 3.08 2.32
CA CYS A 71 8.75 2.75 1.08
C CYS A 71 9.68 3.89 0.62
N GLN A 72 9.20 5.13 0.66
CA GLN A 72 10.04 6.30 0.31
C GLN A 72 11.18 6.49 1.31
N TYR A 73 10.94 6.30 2.61
CA TYR A 73 11.98 6.35 3.64
C TYR A 73 13.08 5.32 3.38
N LEU A 74 12.70 4.09 3.05
CA LEU A 74 13.67 3.03 2.73
C LEU A 74 14.54 3.42 1.53
N GLU A 75 13.93 3.93 0.46
CA GLU A 75 14.65 4.41 -0.73
C GLU A 75 15.63 5.55 -0.38
N ASP A 76 15.17 6.57 0.36
CA ASP A 76 15.96 7.74 0.69
C ASP A 76 17.12 7.42 1.66
N MET A 77 16.89 6.52 2.62
CA MET A 77 17.87 6.22 3.68
C MET A 77 18.82 5.07 3.35
N TYR A 78 18.40 4.15 2.49
CA TYR A 78 19.16 2.93 2.17
C TYR A 78 19.52 2.84 0.68
N GLY A 79 19.19 3.88 -0.09
CA GLY A 79 19.55 4.00 -1.50
C GLY A 79 21.04 4.37 -1.74
N PRO A 80 21.45 4.43 -3.02
CA PRO A 80 20.59 4.24 -4.20
C PRO A 80 20.14 2.79 -4.38
N THR A 81 18.91 2.59 -4.85
CA THR A 81 18.30 1.28 -5.05
C THR A 81 17.81 1.07 -6.48
N SER A 82 17.59 -0.19 -6.87
CA SER A 82 17.04 -0.52 -8.19
C SER A 82 15.63 0.05 -8.40
N ILE A 83 14.83 0.15 -7.32
CA ILE A 83 13.43 0.59 -7.33
C ILE A 83 13.26 2.10 -7.04
N GLY A 84 14.35 2.82 -6.77
CA GLY A 84 14.33 4.26 -6.51
C GLY A 84 14.37 5.10 -7.79
N VAL A 85 13.91 6.34 -7.69
CA VAL A 85 14.03 7.35 -8.74
C VAL A 85 14.76 8.57 -8.19
N ALA A 86 15.92 8.89 -8.75
CA ALA A 86 16.73 10.01 -8.29
C ALA A 86 16.00 11.36 -8.45
N LYS A 87 16.22 12.30 -7.53
CA LYS A 87 15.51 13.59 -7.51
C LYS A 87 15.77 14.46 -8.73
N ASP A 88 16.89 14.25 -9.42
CA ASP A 88 17.26 14.91 -10.67
C ASP A 88 16.81 14.17 -11.93
N HIS A 89 16.20 12.98 -11.78
CA HIS A 89 15.66 12.21 -12.89
C HIS A 89 14.44 12.88 -13.51
N PRO A 90 14.30 12.97 -14.85
CA PRO A 90 13.16 13.60 -15.51
C PRO A 90 11.80 13.07 -15.07
N ALA A 91 11.70 11.77 -14.78
CA ALA A 91 10.46 11.11 -14.32
C ALA A 91 10.19 11.26 -12.81
N TYR A 92 10.99 12.00 -12.04
CA TYR A 92 10.82 12.06 -10.58
C TYR A 92 9.46 12.65 -10.16
N GLY A 93 8.97 13.67 -10.86
CA GLY A 93 7.65 14.23 -10.59
C GLY A 93 6.52 13.24 -10.88
N GLU A 94 6.62 12.47 -11.97
CA GLU A 94 5.67 11.41 -12.29
C GLU A 94 5.69 10.29 -11.25
N TYR A 95 6.89 9.87 -10.83
CA TYR A 95 7.10 8.91 -9.75
C TYR A 95 6.40 9.32 -8.45
N LEU A 96 6.62 10.55 -7.98
CA LEU A 96 5.95 11.05 -6.77
C LEU A 96 4.43 11.09 -6.94
N ASN A 97 3.95 11.53 -8.11
CA ASN A 97 2.52 11.58 -8.38
C ASN A 97 1.87 10.21 -8.30
N TRP A 98 2.49 9.16 -8.84
CA TRP A 98 1.99 7.78 -8.74
C TRP A 98 2.07 7.24 -7.31
N LEU A 99 3.17 7.50 -6.61
CA LEU A 99 3.34 7.08 -5.23
C LEU A 99 2.21 7.61 -4.34
N TYR A 100 1.93 8.92 -4.40
CA TYR A 100 0.87 9.53 -3.58
C TYR A 100 -0.54 9.22 -4.09
N ARG A 101 -0.73 8.99 -5.40
CA ARG A 101 -2.01 8.53 -5.94
C ARG A 101 -2.40 7.15 -5.41
N SER A 102 -1.45 6.30 -5.12
CA SER A 102 -1.74 4.99 -4.54
C SER A 102 -2.54 5.10 -3.24
N ASP A 103 -2.21 6.06 -2.38
CA ASP A 103 -2.92 6.30 -1.11
C ASP A 103 -4.15 7.18 -1.29
N ALA A 104 -3.98 8.38 -1.83
CA ALA A 104 -5.04 9.38 -1.87
C ALA A 104 -6.17 9.01 -2.85
N THR A 105 -5.84 8.33 -3.95
CA THR A 105 -6.79 8.10 -5.04
C THR A 105 -7.32 6.66 -5.08
N LEU A 106 -6.44 5.66 -4.88
CA LEU A 106 -6.82 4.25 -5.00
C LEU A 106 -7.21 3.63 -3.66
N THR A 107 -6.47 3.90 -2.60
CA THR A 107 -6.71 3.33 -1.26
C THR A 107 -8.03 3.79 -0.66
N PHE A 108 -8.38 5.07 -0.81
CA PHE A 108 -9.54 5.65 -0.13
C PHE A 108 -10.86 4.95 -0.49
N PRO A 109 -11.25 4.77 -1.76
CA PRO A 109 -12.48 4.07 -2.10
C PRO A 109 -12.48 2.62 -1.63
N GLN A 110 -11.38 1.89 -1.76
CA GLN A 110 -11.26 0.52 -1.27
C GLN A 110 -11.46 0.41 0.25
N THR A 111 -10.98 1.39 1.02
CA THR A 111 -11.16 1.41 2.46
C THR A 111 -12.63 1.47 2.84
N LEU A 112 -13.44 2.24 2.11
CA LEU A 112 -14.88 2.34 2.36
C LEU A 112 -15.62 1.07 1.93
N VAL A 113 -15.26 0.48 0.79
CA VAL A 113 -15.79 -0.82 0.37
C VAL A 113 -15.50 -1.87 1.46
N LEU A 114 -14.25 -2.01 1.89
CA LEU A 114 -13.86 -2.96 2.94
C LEU A 114 -14.62 -2.70 4.25
N ARG A 115 -14.73 -1.44 4.65
CA ARG A 115 -15.41 -1.06 5.88
C ARG A 115 -16.86 -1.52 5.90
N TYR A 116 -17.61 -1.20 4.86
CA TYR A 116 -19.05 -1.47 4.82
C TYR A 116 -19.41 -2.87 4.32
N THR A 117 -18.45 -3.65 3.81
CA THR A 117 -18.66 -5.07 3.49
C THR A 117 -18.27 -6.01 4.63
N ARG A 118 -17.19 -5.69 5.39
CA ARG A 118 -16.59 -6.67 6.32
C ARG A 118 -16.37 -6.15 7.73
N LEU A 119 -16.02 -4.86 7.92
CA LEU A 119 -15.56 -4.36 9.20
C LEU A 119 -16.69 -3.81 10.08
N GLU A 120 -17.72 -3.21 9.49
CA GLU A 120 -18.90 -2.78 10.25
C GLU A 120 -19.77 -3.98 10.61
N PRO A 121 -20.42 -3.96 11.79
CA PRO A 121 -21.50 -4.89 12.13
C PRO A 121 -22.59 -4.88 11.05
N GLU A 122 -23.26 -6.01 10.86
CA GLU A 122 -24.19 -6.20 9.74
C GLU A 122 -25.28 -5.11 9.68
N GLU A 123 -25.81 -4.72 10.82
CA GLU A 123 -26.85 -3.68 10.96
C GLU A 123 -26.37 -2.26 10.61
N ARG A 124 -25.06 -2.06 10.49
CA ARG A 124 -24.43 -0.78 10.11
C ARG A 124 -23.86 -0.77 8.70
N ARG A 125 -23.96 -1.89 7.99
CA ARG A 125 -23.48 -1.98 6.61
C ARG A 125 -24.43 -1.20 5.70
N ILE A 126 -23.84 -0.46 4.75
CA ILE A 126 -24.58 0.39 3.80
C ILE A 126 -24.25 -0.05 2.38
N PRO A 127 -25.08 -0.91 1.74
CA PRO A 127 -24.83 -1.44 0.39
C PRO A 127 -24.59 -0.36 -0.65
N GLN A 128 -25.30 0.77 -0.57
CA GLN A 128 -25.13 1.88 -1.51
C GLN A 128 -23.71 2.47 -1.46
N VAL A 129 -23.11 2.57 -0.25
CA VAL A 129 -21.72 3.03 -0.12
C VAL A 129 -20.76 2.05 -0.78
N VAL A 130 -21.02 0.76 -0.62
CA VAL A 130 -20.20 -0.29 -1.28
C VAL A 130 -20.25 -0.15 -2.79
N GLU A 131 -21.45 -0.01 -3.36
CA GLU A 131 -21.66 0.16 -4.81
C GLU A 131 -20.97 1.42 -5.33
N ASP A 132 -21.25 2.59 -4.73
CA ASP A 132 -20.72 3.88 -5.18
C ASP A 132 -19.19 3.91 -5.16
N TYR A 133 -18.59 3.40 -4.08
CA TYR A 133 -17.13 3.41 -3.94
C TYR A 133 -16.43 2.32 -4.73
N SER A 134 -17.10 1.20 -5.04
CA SER A 134 -16.60 0.20 -6.01
C SER A 134 -16.54 0.80 -7.41
N ILE A 135 -17.61 1.46 -7.85
CA ILE A 135 -17.65 2.18 -9.14
C ILE A 135 -16.55 3.26 -9.18
N TRP A 136 -16.40 4.01 -8.09
CA TRP A 136 -15.36 5.02 -8.02
C TRP A 136 -13.96 4.43 -8.12
N TYR A 137 -13.66 3.36 -7.38
CA TYR A 137 -12.39 2.66 -7.47
C TYR A 137 -12.08 2.19 -8.89
N LEU A 138 -13.01 1.47 -9.53
CA LEU A 138 -12.86 1.01 -10.91
C LEU A 138 -12.63 2.15 -11.90
N SER A 139 -13.32 3.28 -11.71
CA SER A 139 -13.10 4.46 -12.54
C SER A 139 -11.68 5.03 -12.41
N ARG A 140 -11.05 4.90 -11.24
CA ARG A 140 -9.67 5.36 -11.01
C ARG A 140 -8.64 4.39 -11.61
N LEU A 141 -8.95 3.09 -11.66
CA LEU A 141 -8.08 2.11 -12.33
C LEU A 141 -7.89 2.39 -13.82
N ARG A 142 -8.87 3.01 -14.50
CA ARG A 142 -8.71 3.42 -15.91
C ARG A 142 -7.49 4.31 -16.11
N SER A 143 -7.15 5.16 -15.14
CA SER A 143 -5.96 6.01 -15.24
C SER A 143 -4.65 5.22 -15.10
N VAL A 144 -4.67 4.09 -14.43
CA VAL A 144 -3.54 3.15 -14.35
C VAL A 144 -3.41 2.40 -15.69
N GLU A 145 -4.53 1.89 -16.23
CA GLU A 145 -4.56 1.23 -17.55
C GLU A 145 -4.02 2.15 -18.65
N MET A 146 -4.48 3.40 -18.69
CA MET A 146 -4.01 4.40 -19.66
C MET A 146 -2.52 4.72 -19.51
N ALA A 147 -2.01 4.78 -18.29
CA ALA A 147 -0.59 5.04 -18.04
C ALA A 147 0.31 3.89 -18.45
N LEU A 148 -0.19 2.66 -18.38
CA LEU A 148 0.53 1.44 -18.76
C LEU A 148 0.33 1.06 -20.24
N GLU A 149 -0.45 1.83 -21.02
CA GLU A 149 -0.63 1.54 -22.44
C GLU A 149 0.72 1.61 -23.17
N GLY A 150 1.16 0.45 -23.68
CA GLY A 150 2.45 0.29 -24.35
C GLY A 150 3.68 0.39 -23.44
N LYS A 151 3.49 0.34 -22.11
CA LYS A 151 4.55 0.41 -21.11
C LYS A 151 4.48 -0.79 -20.16
N GLU A 152 5.61 -1.21 -19.63
CA GLU A 152 5.71 -2.25 -18.62
C GLU A 152 5.62 -1.66 -17.20
N PHE A 153 6.07 -0.41 -17.01
CA PHE A 153 6.13 0.27 -15.71
C PHE A 153 5.44 1.66 -15.78
N LEU A 154 4.99 2.14 -14.64
CA LEU A 154 4.28 3.42 -14.51
C LEU A 154 5.17 4.62 -14.88
N CYS A 155 6.46 4.55 -14.53
CA CYS A 155 7.42 5.64 -14.79
C CYS A 155 8.86 5.11 -14.85
N ALA A 156 9.78 5.94 -15.36
CA ALA A 156 11.24 5.71 -15.37
C ALA A 156 11.69 4.42 -16.08
N ASP A 157 10.82 3.78 -16.89
CA ASP A 157 11.09 2.56 -17.68
C ASP A 157 11.71 1.39 -16.86
N LYS A 158 11.36 1.32 -15.58
CA LYS A 158 11.79 0.27 -14.65
C LYS A 158 10.81 0.12 -13.49
N LEU A 159 10.88 -1.03 -12.79
CA LEU A 159 10.17 -1.21 -11.53
C LEU A 159 10.58 -0.13 -10.52
N THR A 160 9.61 0.56 -9.96
CA THR A 160 9.81 1.60 -8.93
C THR A 160 8.92 1.36 -7.71
N VAL A 161 9.19 2.07 -6.63
CA VAL A 161 8.30 2.09 -5.45
C VAL A 161 6.87 2.50 -5.82
N ALA A 162 6.69 3.33 -6.86
CA ALA A 162 5.35 3.70 -7.35
C ALA A 162 4.59 2.50 -7.93
N ASP A 163 5.28 1.62 -8.69
CA ASP A 163 4.69 0.38 -9.21
C ASP A 163 4.32 -0.58 -8.09
N ILE A 164 5.18 -0.72 -7.08
CA ILE A 164 4.92 -1.52 -5.88
C ILE A 164 3.67 -0.98 -5.15
N ALA A 165 3.60 0.33 -4.93
CA ALA A 165 2.51 0.94 -4.19
C ALA A 165 1.17 0.81 -4.92
N VAL A 166 1.12 1.06 -6.23
CA VAL A 166 -0.09 0.91 -7.06
C VAL A 166 -0.43 -0.57 -7.25
N GLY A 167 0.55 -1.42 -7.56
CA GLY A 167 0.36 -2.85 -7.76
C GLY A 167 -0.24 -3.54 -6.53
N CYS A 168 0.22 -3.18 -5.32
CA CYS A 168 -0.38 -3.68 -4.08
C CYS A 168 -1.87 -3.31 -3.94
N GLU A 169 -2.28 -2.09 -4.32
CA GLU A 169 -3.70 -1.70 -4.27
C GLU A 169 -4.53 -2.48 -5.29
N VAL A 170 -3.99 -2.73 -6.48
CA VAL A 170 -4.67 -3.58 -7.47
C VAL A 170 -4.82 -5.00 -6.95
N CYS A 171 -3.76 -5.61 -6.39
CA CYS A 171 -3.81 -6.94 -5.80
C CYS A 171 -4.84 -7.03 -4.67
N LEU A 172 -4.90 -6.03 -3.78
CA LEU A 172 -5.88 -5.98 -2.69
C LEU A 172 -7.32 -5.82 -3.22
N GLY A 173 -7.54 -5.08 -4.29
CA GLY A 173 -8.84 -4.98 -4.97
C GLY A 173 -9.29 -6.34 -5.52
N VAL A 174 -8.41 -7.05 -6.22
CA VAL A 174 -8.67 -8.40 -6.74
C VAL A 174 -9.00 -9.39 -5.62
N SER A 175 -8.18 -9.42 -4.56
CA SER A 175 -8.39 -10.35 -3.43
C SER A 175 -9.71 -10.12 -2.68
N ARG A 176 -10.25 -8.91 -2.77
CA ARG A 176 -11.54 -8.53 -2.18
C ARG A 176 -12.72 -8.70 -3.12
N GLY A 177 -12.48 -9.06 -4.38
CA GLY A 177 -13.52 -9.22 -5.40
C GLY A 177 -14.08 -7.89 -5.92
N GLU A 178 -13.35 -6.79 -5.73
CA GLU A 178 -13.78 -5.46 -6.16
C GLU A 178 -13.68 -5.29 -7.70
N ASP A 179 -12.98 -6.19 -8.38
CA ASP A 179 -12.81 -6.25 -9.84
C ASP A 179 -13.76 -7.24 -10.53
N ALA A 180 -14.40 -8.13 -9.77
CA ALA A 180 -15.18 -9.22 -10.32
C ALA A 180 -16.57 -8.75 -10.81
N GLY A 181 -16.66 -8.33 -12.05
CA GLY A 181 -17.90 -8.26 -12.81
C GLY A 181 -18.57 -6.90 -12.96
N ALA A 182 -17.99 -5.83 -12.45
CA ALA A 182 -18.51 -4.47 -12.63
C ALA A 182 -17.66 -3.67 -13.63
N ARG A 183 -17.50 -4.17 -14.86
CA ARG A 183 -17.14 -3.27 -15.98
C ARG A 183 -18.44 -2.69 -16.53
N PRO A 184 -18.78 -1.42 -16.23
CA PRO A 184 -19.82 -0.76 -17.00
C PRO A 184 -19.30 -0.61 -18.42
N ASN A 185 -20.10 -1.07 -19.38
CA ASN A 185 -19.89 -0.86 -20.81
C ASN A 185 -19.70 0.62 -21.14
#